data_886ab3e77d56e12d18564867149ebbec
#
_entry.id   886ab3e77d56e12d18564867149ebbec
#
_cell.length_a   1.000
_cell.length_b   1.000
_cell.length_c   1.000
_cell.angle_alpha   90.00
_cell.angle_beta   90.00
_cell.angle_gamma   90.00
#
_symmetry.space_group_name_H-M   'P 1'
#
loop_
_entity.id
_entity.type
_entity.pdbx_description
1 polymer ?
#
loop_
_entity_poly.entity_id
_entity_poly.type
_entity_poly.pdbx_seq_one_letter_code
_entity_poly.pdbx_strand_id
1 'polypeptide(L)'
;SLGVNARTVAVCGFLVTAILSVATGTSWGTFAACAPIFLWLNHILGGSILLTTASIAGGACFGDNIGLISDTTVVSSGIQKVEVLERVKSQVVWSVACLVVSAIIIYGMSIAMQLPTEVANTAIAIDSIPTEAWSAIEAQKPAAVELLNQVKEGVPFYMVIPLLLVIIAAVLGMPTLLCLFLGICSSFILGSFAGTVESLGSFLGLVESGFSEAGSWVIVMMMWFGAFGGIMSKMNAFEPLSKFILKISRNVRQLMFWNGLLCIGGNAALSDEMAQIVTIGPITKELVDKNVEGSEEDIYKLRLRNATFSSALGVFGSQLIPWHVYIGFYVGILSSVYPLHTFIATDIIKYNVMAFVTVGSLLLLTLTGWDRFIPNFGLPREPKVKLKNQTSDVNSDKEICA
;
A
#
# COMPACT_ATOMS: atom_id res chain seq x y z
N SER A 1 -17.34 23.36 -2.73
CA SER A 1 -16.18 23.40 -3.63
C SER A 1 -14.95 23.82 -2.84
N LEU A 2 -13.89 23.00 -2.85
CA LEU A 2 -12.62 23.26 -2.15
C LEU A 2 -11.71 24.25 -2.90
N GLY A 3 -12.22 25.00 -3.90
CA GLY A 3 -11.39 25.91 -4.71
C GLY A 3 -10.28 25.18 -5.49
N VAL A 4 -10.54 23.97 -5.97
CA VAL A 4 -9.57 23.15 -6.70
C VAL A 4 -9.31 23.76 -8.09
N ASN A 5 -8.06 23.87 -8.48
CA ASN A 5 -7.60 24.33 -9.78
C ASN A 5 -6.56 23.36 -10.37
N ALA A 6 -6.09 23.60 -11.59
CA ALA A 6 -5.14 22.70 -12.26
C ALA A 6 -3.84 22.48 -11.50
N ARG A 7 -3.40 23.43 -10.67
CA ARG A 7 -2.19 23.27 -9.83
C ARG A 7 -2.43 22.42 -8.60
N THR A 8 -3.65 22.40 -8.08
CA THR A 8 -3.98 21.75 -6.80
C THR A 8 -4.67 20.41 -6.99
N VAL A 9 -5.24 20.11 -8.16
CA VAL A 9 -6.01 18.88 -8.39
C VAL A 9 -5.20 17.61 -8.14
N ALA A 10 -3.95 17.56 -8.56
CA ALA A 10 -3.07 16.41 -8.33
C ALA A 10 -2.79 16.21 -6.84
N VAL A 11 -2.50 17.28 -6.08
CA VAL A 11 -2.26 17.22 -4.64
C VAL A 11 -3.54 16.88 -3.88
N CYS A 12 -4.67 17.48 -4.26
CA CYS A 12 -5.97 17.15 -3.66
C CYS A 12 -6.33 15.68 -3.90
N GLY A 13 -6.17 15.20 -5.14
CA GLY A 13 -6.36 13.78 -5.48
C GLY A 13 -5.46 12.87 -4.66
N PHE A 14 -4.18 13.20 -4.55
CA PHE A 14 -3.20 12.49 -3.73
C PHE A 14 -3.62 12.37 -2.28
N LEU A 15 -3.99 13.49 -1.63
CA LEU A 15 -4.37 13.49 -0.22
C LEU A 15 -5.71 12.80 0.03
N VAL A 16 -6.69 13.01 -0.84
CA VAL A 16 -8.01 12.36 -0.74
C VAL A 16 -7.86 10.84 -0.89
N THR A 17 -7.13 10.37 -1.89
CA THR A 17 -6.90 8.94 -2.06
C THR A 17 -6.09 8.34 -0.91
N ALA A 18 -5.14 9.07 -0.33
CA ALA A 18 -4.40 8.63 0.85
C ALA A 18 -5.33 8.42 2.06
N ILE A 19 -6.21 9.38 2.34
CA ILE A 19 -7.17 9.29 3.44
C ILE A 19 -8.17 8.15 3.20
N LEU A 20 -8.73 8.06 2.00
CA LEU A 20 -9.69 7.01 1.66
C LEU A 20 -9.06 5.62 1.73
N SER A 21 -7.83 5.46 1.26
CA SER A 21 -7.13 4.19 1.31
C SER A 21 -6.79 3.73 2.73
N VAL A 22 -6.42 4.65 3.64
CA VAL A 22 -6.27 4.32 5.08
C VAL A 22 -7.55 3.71 5.63
N ALA A 23 -8.66 4.20 5.17
CA ALA A 23 -9.98 3.87 5.61
C ALA A 23 -10.53 2.56 5.01
N THR A 24 -10.30 2.36 3.72
CA THR A 24 -10.76 1.18 2.99
C THR A 24 -9.81 -0.01 3.13
N GLY A 25 -8.53 0.25 3.47
CA GLY A 25 -7.49 -0.76 3.56
C GLY A 25 -7.08 -1.36 2.21
N THR A 26 -7.39 -0.70 1.10
CA THR A 26 -7.05 -1.19 -0.24
C THR A 26 -6.66 -0.05 -1.18
N SER A 27 -5.51 -0.21 -1.84
CA SER A 27 -5.06 0.72 -2.87
C SER A 27 -5.79 0.51 -4.21
N TRP A 28 -6.07 -0.73 -4.56
CA TRP A 28 -6.76 -1.09 -5.81
C TRP A 28 -8.16 -0.50 -5.89
N GLY A 29 -8.99 -0.77 -4.87
CA GLY A 29 -10.34 -0.25 -4.79
C GLY A 29 -10.39 1.27 -4.72
N THR A 30 -9.51 1.88 -3.93
CA THR A 30 -9.43 3.34 -3.79
C THR A 30 -9.02 4.01 -5.10
N PHE A 31 -8.04 3.47 -5.82
CA PHE A 31 -7.65 3.99 -7.13
C PHE A 31 -8.81 3.91 -8.13
N ALA A 32 -9.45 2.73 -8.24
CA ALA A 32 -10.55 2.53 -9.16
C ALA A 32 -11.75 3.47 -8.90
N ALA A 33 -12.03 3.75 -7.63
CA ALA A 33 -13.11 4.68 -7.25
C ALA A 33 -12.74 6.16 -7.50
N CYS A 34 -11.49 6.55 -7.27
CA CYS A 34 -11.07 7.95 -7.37
C CYS A 34 -10.64 8.37 -8.78
N ALA A 35 -10.09 7.45 -9.58
CA ALA A 35 -9.59 7.76 -10.91
C ALA A 35 -10.62 8.44 -11.80
N PRO A 36 -11.88 7.99 -11.95
CA PRO A 36 -12.88 8.66 -12.77
C PRO A 36 -13.07 10.12 -12.36
N ILE A 37 -13.24 10.37 -11.07
CA ILE A 37 -13.52 11.71 -10.53
C ILE A 37 -12.36 12.66 -10.81
N PHE A 38 -11.14 12.27 -10.41
CA PHE A 38 -10.00 13.18 -10.50
C PHE A 38 -9.47 13.36 -11.91
N LEU A 39 -9.60 12.38 -12.79
CA LEU A 39 -9.17 12.52 -14.18
C LEU A 39 -10.07 13.49 -14.96
N TRP A 40 -11.38 13.37 -14.80
CA TRP A 40 -12.30 14.29 -15.47
C TRP A 40 -12.27 15.69 -14.85
N LEU A 41 -12.14 15.80 -13.53
CA LEU A 41 -11.90 17.08 -12.88
C LEU A 41 -10.60 17.73 -13.39
N ASN A 42 -9.51 16.95 -13.51
CA ASN A 42 -8.25 17.42 -14.06
C ASN A 42 -8.38 17.87 -15.50
N HIS A 43 -9.15 17.14 -16.33
CA HIS A 43 -9.41 17.51 -17.72
C HIS A 43 -10.07 18.88 -17.85
N ILE A 44 -11.17 19.11 -17.10
CA ILE A 44 -11.89 20.39 -17.09
C ILE A 44 -11.01 21.54 -16.63
N LEU A 45 -10.16 21.31 -15.64
CA LEU A 45 -9.25 22.32 -15.12
C LEU A 45 -8.05 22.59 -16.02
N GLY A 46 -7.80 21.78 -17.05
CA GLY A 46 -6.60 21.86 -17.87
C GLY A 46 -5.32 21.50 -17.14
N GLY A 47 -5.42 20.59 -16.18
CA GLY A 47 -4.29 20.10 -15.39
C GLY A 47 -3.46 19.04 -16.12
N SER A 48 -2.40 18.56 -15.48
CA SER A 48 -1.58 17.45 -16.00
C SER A 48 -2.20 16.10 -15.69
N ILE A 49 -2.72 15.42 -16.71
CA ILE A 49 -3.37 14.12 -16.56
C ILE A 49 -2.40 13.07 -15.98
N LEU A 50 -1.15 13.06 -16.41
CA LEU A 50 -0.14 12.10 -15.97
C LEU A 50 0.27 12.34 -14.51
N LEU A 51 0.47 13.60 -14.12
CA LEU A 51 0.79 13.94 -12.74
C LEU A 51 -0.37 13.58 -11.80
N THR A 52 -1.61 13.89 -12.19
CA THR A 52 -2.79 13.57 -11.39
C THR A 52 -2.98 12.06 -11.26
N THR A 53 -2.86 11.31 -12.35
CA THR A 53 -2.94 9.84 -12.35
C THR A 53 -1.93 9.22 -11.37
N ALA A 54 -0.65 9.56 -11.52
CA ALA A 54 0.40 9.02 -10.67
C ALA A 54 0.25 9.47 -9.20
N SER A 55 -0.28 10.67 -8.97
CA SER A 55 -0.54 11.19 -7.62
C SER A 55 -1.63 10.38 -6.92
N ILE A 56 -2.77 10.14 -7.56
CA ILE A 56 -3.85 9.33 -6.97
C ILE A 56 -3.42 7.87 -6.74
N ALA A 57 -2.58 7.31 -7.62
CA ALA A 57 -2.00 5.99 -7.44
C ALA A 57 -1.09 5.94 -6.20
N GLY A 58 -0.18 6.90 -6.07
CA GLY A 58 0.71 7.01 -4.91
C GLY A 58 -0.04 7.25 -3.59
N GLY A 59 -1.10 8.08 -3.62
CA GLY A 59 -1.97 8.31 -2.47
C GLY A 59 -2.72 7.04 -2.04
N ALA A 60 -3.28 6.31 -3.00
CA ALA A 60 -3.95 5.04 -2.72
C ALA A 60 -3.00 4.02 -2.04
N CYS A 61 -1.76 3.94 -2.48
CA CYS A 61 -0.74 3.08 -1.87
C CYS A 61 -0.34 3.50 -0.45
N PHE A 62 -0.42 4.80 -0.11
CA PHE A 62 -0.09 5.27 1.23
C PHE A 62 -0.99 4.65 2.28
N GLY A 63 -2.30 4.67 2.06
CA GLY A 63 -3.25 4.12 3.01
C GLY A 63 -3.16 2.60 3.13
N ASP A 64 -2.93 1.91 2.05
CA ASP A 64 -2.71 0.47 2.04
C ASP A 64 -1.49 0.07 2.87
N ASN A 65 -0.40 0.82 2.80
CA ASN A 65 0.82 0.54 3.56
C ASN A 65 0.70 0.80 5.08
N ILE A 66 -0.16 1.72 5.54
CA ILE A 66 -0.33 2.04 6.96
C ILE A 66 -1.71 1.69 7.52
N GLY A 67 -2.62 1.26 6.68
CA GLY A 67 -3.98 0.88 7.08
C GLY A 67 -3.97 -0.31 8.03
N LEU A 68 -4.60 -0.15 9.20
CA LEU A 68 -4.68 -1.23 10.20
C LEU A 68 -5.53 -2.43 9.73
N ILE A 69 -6.37 -2.21 8.73
CA ILE A 69 -7.25 -3.23 8.15
C ILE A 69 -6.76 -3.71 6.77
N SER A 70 -5.64 -3.16 6.29
CA SER A 70 -5.05 -3.56 5.01
C SER A 70 -4.52 -4.99 5.06
N ASP A 71 -4.79 -5.76 4.01
CA ASP A 71 -4.31 -7.13 3.85
C ASP A 71 -2.79 -7.21 3.81
N THR A 72 -2.12 -6.32 3.08
CA THR A 72 -0.65 -6.27 3.02
C THR A 72 -0.03 -5.99 4.38
N THR A 73 -0.67 -5.13 5.18
CA THR A 73 -0.27 -4.80 6.55
C THR A 73 -0.45 -6.00 7.49
N VAL A 74 -1.60 -6.64 7.43
CA VAL A 74 -1.94 -7.78 8.30
C VAL A 74 -1.07 -8.99 7.98
N VAL A 75 -0.92 -9.34 6.68
CA VAL A 75 -0.16 -10.51 6.24
C VAL A 75 1.34 -10.33 6.53
N SER A 76 1.92 -9.17 6.20
CA SER A 76 3.34 -8.91 6.47
C SER A 76 3.67 -8.95 7.96
N SER A 77 2.78 -8.42 8.81
CA SER A 77 2.92 -8.48 10.27
C SER A 77 2.82 -9.90 10.80
N GLY A 78 1.86 -10.68 10.30
CA GLY A 78 1.67 -12.08 10.68
C GLY A 78 2.87 -12.96 10.35
N ILE A 79 3.44 -12.81 9.16
CA ILE A 79 4.66 -13.54 8.73
C ILE A 79 5.84 -13.22 9.63
N GLN A 80 6.04 -11.96 9.97
CA GLN A 80 7.13 -11.52 10.85
C GLN A 80 6.86 -11.78 12.33
N LYS A 81 5.65 -12.26 12.69
CA LYS A 81 5.18 -12.48 14.07
C LYS A 81 5.29 -11.22 14.92
N VAL A 82 4.80 -10.10 14.39
CA VAL A 82 4.69 -8.82 15.08
C VAL A 82 3.25 -8.33 15.10
N GLU A 83 2.91 -7.50 16.09
CA GLU A 83 1.59 -6.92 16.18
C GLU A 83 1.38 -5.84 15.11
N VAL A 84 0.21 -5.85 14.46
CA VAL A 84 -0.16 -4.89 13.39
C VAL A 84 -0.06 -3.45 13.89
N LEU A 85 -0.61 -3.18 15.07
CA LEU A 85 -0.60 -1.84 15.65
C LEU A 85 0.82 -1.35 15.96
N GLU A 86 1.69 -2.24 16.48
CA GLU A 86 3.10 -1.92 16.77
C GLU A 86 3.89 -1.65 15.48
N ARG A 87 3.65 -2.44 14.44
CA ARG A 87 4.25 -2.21 13.14
C ARG A 87 3.85 -0.84 12.59
N VAL A 88 2.55 -0.48 12.60
CA VAL A 88 2.08 0.82 12.12
C VAL A 88 2.66 1.96 12.96
N LYS A 89 2.66 1.85 14.30
CA LYS A 89 3.28 2.83 15.20
C LYS A 89 4.77 3.03 14.93
N SER A 90 5.48 1.97 14.56
CA SER A 90 6.92 2.05 14.30
C SER A 90 7.25 2.87 13.05
N GLN A 91 6.38 2.86 12.03
CA GLN A 91 6.66 3.49 10.74
C GLN A 91 5.84 4.76 10.45
N VAL A 92 4.77 5.05 11.21
CA VAL A 92 3.81 6.12 10.88
C VAL A 92 4.47 7.49 10.69
N VAL A 93 5.45 7.83 11.54
CA VAL A 93 6.14 9.13 11.45
C VAL A 93 6.92 9.25 10.14
N TRP A 94 7.63 8.19 9.74
CA TRP A 94 8.32 8.12 8.47
C TRP A 94 7.34 8.18 7.28
N SER A 95 6.26 7.38 7.32
CA SER A 95 5.26 7.34 6.25
C SER A 95 4.58 8.69 6.05
N VAL A 96 4.19 9.37 7.15
CA VAL A 96 3.59 10.72 7.09
C VAL A 96 4.60 11.74 6.57
N ALA A 97 5.88 11.65 6.96
CA ALA A 97 6.92 12.51 6.39
C ALA A 97 7.05 12.30 4.87
N CYS A 98 7.02 11.05 4.39
CA CYS A 98 7.01 10.74 2.96
C CYS A 98 5.78 11.33 2.25
N LEU A 99 4.59 11.23 2.87
CA LEU A 99 3.36 11.83 2.33
C LEU A 99 3.49 13.35 2.17
N VAL A 100 3.95 14.04 3.21
CA VAL A 100 4.11 15.51 3.18
C VAL A 100 5.16 15.94 2.15
N VAL A 101 6.32 15.27 2.13
CA VAL A 101 7.38 15.56 1.14
C VAL A 101 6.86 15.33 -0.28
N SER A 102 6.12 14.23 -0.51
CA SER A 102 5.53 13.94 -1.81
C SER A 102 4.50 14.98 -2.22
N ALA A 103 3.63 15.42 -1.31
CA ALA A 103 2.66 16.47 -1.58
C ALA A 103 3.34 17.79 -1.99
N ILE A 104 4.42 18.17 -1.30
CA ILE A 104 5.21 19.37 -1.64
C ILE A 104 5.85 19.22 -3.02
N ILE A 105 6.43 18.07 -3.33
CA ILE A 105 7.06 17.83 -4.65
C ILE A 105 5.98 17.86 -5.76
N ILE A 106 4.84 17.19 -5.57
CA ILE A 106 3.73 17.17 -6.55
C ILE A 106 3.25 18.60 -6.81
N TYR A 107 3.06 19.42 -5.76
CA TYR A 107 2.68 20.80 -5.89
C TYR A 107 3.76 21.63 -6.61
N GLY A 108 5.02 21.45 -6.27
CA GLY A 108 6.16 22.08 -6.96
C GLY A 108 6.22 21.72 -8.44
N MET A 109 5.95 20.46 -8.80
CA MET A 109 5.86 20.03 -10.20
C MET A 109 4.70 20.69 -10.93
N SER A 110 3.54 20.85 -10.28
CA SER A 110 2.39 21.57 -10.86
C SER A 110 2.72 23.03 -11.17
N ILE A 111 3.50 23.69 -10.32
CA ILE A 111 3.99 25.06 -10.55
C ILE A 111 5.01 25.08 -11.70
N ALA A 112 5.97 24.17 -11.71
CA ALA A 112 6.99 24.08 -12.75
C ALA A 112 6.40 23.81 -14.14
N MET A 113 5.29 23.09 -14.20
CA MET A 113 4.52 22.86 -15.42
C MET A 113 3.66 24.07 -15.85
N GLN A 114 3.68 25.18 -15.10
CA GLN A 114 2.92 26.40 -15.35
C GLN A 114 1.41 26.17 -15.52
N LEU A 115 0.83 25.22 -14.74
CA LEU A 115 -0.58 24.87 -14.85
C LEU A 115 -1.49 26.05 -14.46
N PRO A 116 -2.70 26.18 -15.08
CA PRO A 116 -3.66 27.24 -14.78
C PRO A 116 -4.11 27.29 -13.32
N THR A 117 -4.63 28.46 -12.91
CA THR A 117 -5.13 28.67 -11.53
C THR A 117 -6.64 28.92 -11.49
N GLU A 118 -7.33 28.73 -12.60
CA GLU A 118 -8.79 28.87 -12.66
C GLU A 118 -9.46 27.77 -11.84
N VAL A 119 -10.57 28.13 -11.15
CA VAL A 119 -11.31 27.23 -10.26
C VAL A 119 -12.51 26.66 -10.99
N ALA A 120 -12.70 25.33 -10.97
CA ALA A 120 -13.87 24.68 -11.53
C ALA A 120 -14.73 23.98 -10.47
N ASN A 121 -15.96 23.64 -10.84
CA ASN A 121 -16.92 22.96 -10.00
C ASN A 121 -16.90 21.44 -10.26
N THR A 122 -16.81 20.63 -9.21
CA THR A 122 -16.74 19.17 -9.27
C THR A 122 -17.99 18.54 -9.90
N ALA A 123 -19.18 19.12 -9.70
CA ALA A 123 -20.42 18.63 -10.32
C ALA A 123 -20.35 18.69 -11.85
N ILE A 124 -19.74 19.74 -12.41
CA ILE A 124 -19.54 19.89 -13.85
C ILE A 124 -18.60 18.80 -14.39
N ALA A 125 -17.62 18.37 -13.59
CA ALA A 125 -16.69 17.31 -13.97
C ALA A 125 -17.40 15.97 -14.18
N ILE A 126 -18.32 15.60 -13.30
CA ILE A 126 -19.08 14.35 -13.41
C ILE A 126 -20.03 14.38 -14.60
N ASP A 127 -20.69 15.53 -14.84
CA ASP A 127 -21.59 15.70 -15.99
C ASP A 127 -20.88 15.69 -17.35
N SER A 128 -19.57 15.97 -17.37
CA SER A 128 -18.77 15.93 -18.60
C SER A 128 -18.19 14.54 -18.94
N ILE A 129 -18.40 13.52 -18.10
CA ILE A 129 -17.95 12.15 -18.37
C ILE A 129 -18.73 11.61 -19.57
N PRO A 130 -18.07 11.19 -20.68
CA PRO A 130 -18.75 10.64 -21.85
C PRO A 130 -19.52 9.36 -21.52
N THR A 131 -20.60 9.11 -22.25
CA THR A 131 -21.48 7.94 -22.08
C THR A 131 -20.70 6.61 -22.24
N GLU A 132 -19.72 6.59 -23.15
CA GLU A 132 -18.86 5.43 -23.36
C GLU A 132 -17.98 5.13 -22.12
N ALA A 133 -17.50 6.18 -21.43
CA ALA A 133 -16.75 6.00 -20.18
C ALA A 133 -17.64 5.50 -19.04
N TRP A 134 -18.90 5.98 -18.95
CA TRP A 134 -19.88 5.44 -18.00
C TRP A 134 -20.13 3.95 -18.21
N SER A 135 -20.37 3.52 -19.45
CA SER A 135 -20.58 2.11 -19.78
C SER A 135 -19.36 1.24 -19.45
N ALA A 136 -18.15 1.76 -19.65
CA ALA A 136 -16.92 1.07 -19.33
C ALA A 136 -16.71 0.93 -17.81
N ILE A 137 -17.03 1.98 -17.03
CA ILE A 137 -16.99 1.94 -15.57
C ILE A 137 -18.00 0.93 -15.05
N GLU A 138 -19.22 0.93 -15.56
CA GLU A 138 -20.29 0.01 -15.18
C GLU A 138 -19.88 -1.46 -15.43
N ALA A 139 -19.27 -1.74 -16.57
CA ALA A 139 -18.81 -3.08 -16.91
C ALA A 139 -17.66 -3.60 -16.03
N GLN A 140 -16.77 -2.70 -15.58
CA GLN A 140 -15.57 -3.09 -14.81
C GLN A 140 -15.76 -2.95 -13.30
N LYS A 141 -16.50 -1.94 -12.84
CA LYS A 141 -16.69 -1.60 -11.42
C LYS A 141 -18.07 -0.97 -11.20
N PRO A 142 -19.16 -1.76 -11.19
CA PRO A 142 -20.53 -1.27 -10.98
C PRO A 142 -20.68 -0.40 -9.72
N ALA A 143 -19.99 -0.79 -8.63
CA ALA A 143 -19.99 -0.03 -7.39
C ALA A 143 -19.39 1.39 -7.54
N ALA A 144 -18.53 1.63 -8.54
CA ALA A 144 -18.00 2.97 -8.80
C ALA A 144 -19.04 3.89 -9.46
N VAL A 145 -19.94 3.33 -10.28
CA VAL A 145 -21.07 4.07 -10.86
C VAL A 145 -22.02 4.57 -9.77
N GLU A 146 -22.36 3.68 -8.84
CA GLU A 146 -23.19 4.02 -7.69
C GLU A 146 -22.56 5.14 -6.84
N LEU A 147 -21.27 5.02 -6.55
CA LEU A 147 -20.52 6.05 -5.83
C LEU A 147 -20.52 7.41 -6.57
N LEU A 148 -20.32 7.40 -7.89
CA LEU A 148 -20.33 8.63 -8.70
C LEU A 148 -21.69 9.30 -8.68
N ASN A 149 -22.79 8.52 -8.76
CA ASN A 149 -24.14 9.04 -8.66
C ASN A 149 -24.42 9.65 -7.28
N GLN A 150 -24.04 8.97 -6.21
CA GLN A 150 -24.15 9.48 -4.85
C GLN A 150 -23.34 10.78 -4.64
N VAL A 151 -22.14 10.88 -5.23
CA VAL A 151 -21.33 12.13 -5.19
C VAL A 151 -22.03 13.26 -5.94
N LYS A 152 -22.69 12.96 -7.08
CA LYS A 152 -23.48 13.93 -7.85
C LYS A 152 -24.68 14.47 -7.07
N GLU A 153 -25.41 13.59 -6.40
CA GLU A 153 -26.56 13.94 -5.57
C GLU A 153 -26.20 14.62 -4.27
N GLY A 154 -24.96 14.44 -3.82
CA GLY A 154 -24.43 15.00 -2.58
C GLY A 154 -24.67 14.11 -1.39
N VAL A 155 -23.60 13.54 -0.86
CA VAL A 155 -23.64 12.68 0.33
C VAL A 155 -23.56 13.53 1.59
N PRO A 156 -24.44 13.32 2.59
CA PRO A 156 -24.35 14.05 3.86
C PRO A 156 -23.02 13.83 4.56
N PHE A 157 -22.47 14.91 5.15
CA PHE A 157 -21.15 14.87 5.77
C PHE A 157 -21.02 13.82 6.90
N TYR A 158 -22.12 13.49 7.61
CA TYR A 158 -22.10 12.48 8.66
C TYR A 158 -21.83 11.06 8.16
N MET A 159 -21.89 10.78 6.84
CA MET A 159 -21.50 9.50 6.27
C MET A 159 -19.99 9.20 6.39
N VAL A 160 -19.18 10.14 6.88
CA VAL A 160 -17.80 9.92 7.31
C VAL A 160 -17.71 9.15 8.65
N ILE A 161 -18.78 9.14 9.45
CA ILE A 161 -18.78 8.55 10.81
C ILE A 161 -18.41 7.04 10.79
N PRO A 162 -18.98 6.17 9.95
CA PRO A 162 -18.61 4.75 9.91
C PRO A 162 -17.10 4.55 9.74
N LEU A 163 -16.50 5.35 8.88
CA LEU A 163 -15.09 5.36 8.61
C LEU A 163 -14.27 5.71 9.86
N LEU A 164 -14.63 6.81 10.51
CA LEU A 164 -13.98 7.24 11.75
C LEU A 164 -14.12 6.21 12.87
N LEU A 165 -15.28 5.54 12.97
CA LEU A 165 -15.50 4.46 13.94
C LEU A 165 -14.55 3.28 13.71
N VAL A 166 -14.37 2.84 12.46
CA VAL A 166 -13.43 1.76 12.12
C VAL A 166 -12.00 2.15 12.51
N ILE A 167 -11.56 3.37 12.16
CA ILE A 167 -10.21 3.84 12.46
C ILE A 167 -10.02 3.95 13.99
N ILE A 168 -10.96 4.55 14.71
CA ILE A 168 -10.87 4.70 16.16
C ILE A 168 -10.85 3.33 16.85
N ALA A 169 -11.73 2.41 16.45
CA ALA A 169 -11.76 1.06 16.99
C ALA A 169 -10.43 0.32 16.77
N ALA A 170 -9.85 0.44 15.56
CA ALA A 170 -8.56 -0.16 15.23
C ALA A 170 -7.41 0.45 16.04
N VAL A 171 -7.39 1.78 16.23
CA VAL A 171 -6.40 2.47 17.08
C VAL A 171 -6.52 2.08 18.55
N LEU A 172 -7.74 1.80 19.04
CA LEU A 172 -7.99 1.29 20.37
C LEU A 172 -7.58 -0.19 20.55
N GLY A 173 -7.09 -0.83 19.49
CA GLY A 173 -6.61 -2.23 19.53
C GLY A 173 -7.71 -3.28 19.41
N MET A 174 -8.89 -2.93 18.89
CA MET A 174 -9.93 -3.92 18.63
C MET A 174 -9.50 -4.86 17.49
N PRO A 175 -9.88 -6.15 17.55
CA PRO A 175 -9.63 -7.07 16.45
C PRO A 175 -10.21 -6.58 15.12
N THR A 176 -9.47 -6.72 14.03
CA THR A 176 -9.82 -6.23 12.69
C THR A 176 -11.25 -6.64 12.27
N LEU A 177 -11.63 -7.89 12.53
CA LEU A 177 -12.97 -8.38 12.20
C LEU A 177 -14.09 -7.59 12.91
N LEU A 178 -13.90 -7.23 14.17
CA LEU A 178 -14.86 -6.41 14.93
C LEU A 178 -14.90 -4.97 14.42
N CYS A 179 -13.75 -4.40 14.03
CA CYS A 179 -13.69 -3.06 13.43
C CYS A 179 -14.50 -3.00 12.13
N LEU A 180 -14.32 -4.01 11.25
CA LEU A 180 -15.06 -4.11 10.00
C LEU A 180 -16.56 -4.31 10.24
N PHE A 181 -16.93 -5.17 11.19
CA PHE A 181 -18.32 -5.38 11.56
C PHE A 181 -19.00 -4.10 12.07
N LEU A 182 -18.32 -3.34 12.93
CA LEU A 182 -18.80 -2.02 13.38
C LEU A 182 -18.97 -1.04 12.21
N GLY A 183 -18.02 -1.06 11.26
CA GLY A 183 -18.11 -0.27 10.03
C GLY A 183 -19.34 -0.61 9.21
N ILE A 184 -19.58 -1.89 8.95
CA ILE A 184 -20.74 -2.39 8.19
C ILE A 184 -22.05 -2.01 8.87
N CYS A 185 -22.18 -2.27 10.18
CA CYS A 185 -23.40 -1.94 10.93
C CYS A 185 -23.68 -0.43 10.95
N SER A 186 -22.65 0.39 11.23
CA SER A 186 -22.82 1.84 11.25
C SER A 186 -23.11 2.42 9.87
N SER A 187 -22.52 1.87 8.81
CA SER A 187 -22.82 2.26 7.41
C SER A 187 -24.26 1.94 7.03
N PHE A 188 -24.78 0.79 7.44
CA PHE A 188 -26.19 0.45 7.21
C PHE A 188 -27.12 1.43 7.90
N ILE A 189 -26.89 1.68 9.20
CA ILE A 189 -27.74 2.57 10.01
C ILE A 189 -27.74 3.99 9.42
N LEU A 190 -26.57 4.57 9.22
CA LEU A 190 -26.44 5.93 8.71
C LEU A 190 -26.85 6.07 7.25
N GLY A 191 -26.58 5.06 6.42
CA GLY A 191 -26.99 5.02 5.02
C GLY A 191 -28.53 4.95 4.88
N SER A 192 -29.19 4.20 5.76
CA SER A 192 -30.66 4.18 5.82
C SER A 192 -31.24 5.54 6.23
N PHE A 193 -30.62 6.25 7.17
CA PHE A 193 -31.04 7.62 7.52
C PHE A 193 -30.74 8.64 6.42
N ALA A 194 -29.64 8.46 5.69
CA ALA A 194 -29.25 9.33 4.58
C ALA A 194 -30.07 9.07 3.29
N GLY A 195 -30.82 7.96 3.22
CA GLY A 195 -31.51 7.54 1.99
C GLY A 195 -30.60 6.94 0.93
N THR A 196 -29.33 6.67 1.25
CA THR A 196 -28.35 6.05 0.35
C THR A 196 -28.46 4.51 0.33
N VAL A 197 -29.23 3.92 1.25
CA VAL A 197 -29.52 2.50 1.32
C VAL A 197 -31.03 2.30 1.07
N GLU A 198 -31.38 1.78 -0.08
CA GLU A 198 -32.78 1.57 -0.47
C GLU A 198 -33.48 0.49 0.37
N SER A 199 -32.76 -0.59 0.66
CA SER A 199 -33.31 -1.72 1.43
C SER A 199 -32.19 -2.52 2.13
N LEU A 200 -32.58 -3.29 3.15
CA LEU A 200 -31.67 -4.25 3.78
C LEU A 200 -31.17 -5.29 2.77
N GLY A 201 -32.01 -5.70 1.82
CA GLY A 201 -31.61 -6.68 0.79
C GLY A 201 -30.53 -6.17 -0.14
N SER A 202 -30.65 -4.91 -0.64
CA SER A 202 -29.63 -4.29 -1.49
C SER A 202 -28.32 -4.10 -0.72
N PHE A 203 -28.40 -3.68 0.56
CA PHE A 203 -27.21 -3.54 1.40
C PHE A 203 -26.50 -4.88 1.65
N LEU A 204 -27.25 -5.94 1.98
CA LEU A 204 -26.67 -7.27 2.15
C LEU A 204 -26.07 -7.82 0.84
N GLY A 205 -26.65 -7.49 -0.30
CA GLY A 205 -26.06 -7.80 -1.62
C GLY A 205 -24.70 -7.12 -1.83
N LEU A 206 -24.52 -5.88 -1.39
CA LEU A 206 -23.19 -5.19 -1.40
C LEU A 206 -22.21 -5.89 -0.47
N VAL A 207 -22.63 -6.29 0.72
CA VAL A 207 -21.80 -7.04 1.68
C VAL A 207 -21.40 -8.40 1.09
N GLU A 208 -22.33 -9.14 0.50
CA GLU A 208 -22.06 -10.42 -0.18
C GLU A 208 -21.07 -10.25 -1.33
N SER A 209 -21.25 -9.24 -2.17
CA SER A 209 -20.33 -8.90 -3.26
C SER A 209 -18.92 -8.64 -2.73
N GLY A 210 -18.78 -7.85 -1.66
CA GLY A 210 -17.50 -7.57 -1.03
C GLY A 210 -16.81 -8.81 -0.48
N PHE A 211 -17.54 -9.69 0.20
CA PHE A 211 -17.01 -10.97 0.68
C PHE A 211 -16.65 -11.93 -0.46
N SER A 212 -17.45 -11.98 -1.51
CA SER A 212 -17.19 -12.83 -2.68
C SER A 212 -15.95 -12.35 -3.43
N GLU A 213 -15.81 -11.04 -3.64
CA GLU A 213 -14.62 -10.46 -4.30
C GLU A 213 -13.34 -10.71 -3.49
N ALA A 214 -13.38 -10.49 -2.17
CA ALA A 214 -12.26 -10.77 -1.29
C ALA A 214 -11.97 -12.26 -1.13
N GLY A 215 -13.00 -13.11 -1.06
CA GLY A 215 -12.88 -14.54 -0.77
C GLY A 215 -12.39 -15.39 -1.93
N SER A 216 -12.72 -15.03 -3.17
CA SER A 216 -12.47 -15.92 -4.32
C SER A 216 -10.99 -15.99 -4.73
N TRP A 217 -10.33 -14.86 -4.82
CA TRP A 217 -8.96 -14.80 -5.36
C TRP A 217 -7.89 -14.77 -4.25
N VAL A 218 -8.03 -13.87 -3.30
CA VAL A 218 -7.00 -13.64 -2.27
C VAL A 218 -6.79 -14.87 -1.38
N ILE A 219 -7.87 -15.50 -0.92
CA ILE A 219 -7.77 -16.69 -0.03
C ILE A 219 -7.11 -17.85 -0.77
N VAL A 220 -7.56 -18.15 -2.00
CA VAL A 220 -6.99 -19.25 -2.80
C VAL A 220 -5.52 -18.99 -3.10
N MET A 221 -5.17 -17.76 -3.47
CA MET A 221 -3.78 -17.36 -3.71
C MET A 221 -2.93 -17.51 -2.45
N MET A 222 -3.40 -17.03 -1.30
CA MET A 222 -2.69 -17.18 -0.01
C MET A 222 -2.48 -18.64 0.37
N MET A 223 -3.44 -19.52 0.12
CA MET A 223 -3.29 -20.96 0.35
C MET A 223 -2.19 -21.57 -0.52
N TRP A 224 -2.16 -21.25 -1.83
CA TRP A 224 -1.13 -21.74 -2.74
C TRP A 224 0.26 -21.20 -2.39
N PHE A 225 0.39 -19.91 -2.12
CA PHE A 225 1.67 -19.33 -1.71
C PHE A 225 2.11 -19.81 -0.34
N GLY A 226 1.19 -20.00 0.61
CA GLY A 226 1.50 -20.61 1.90
C GLY A 226 2.01 -22.04 1.77
N ALA A 227 1.37 -22.85 0.94
CA ALA A 227 1.83 -24.23 0.63
C ALA A 227 3.20 -24.22 -0.08
N PHE A 228 3.39 -23.36 -1.08
CA PHE A 228 4.66 -23.18 -1.78
C PHE A 228 5.77 -22.75 -0.81
N GLY A 229 5.55 -21.73 0.01
CA GLY A 229 6.50 -21.26 1.01
C GLY A 229 6.86 -22.34 2.03
N GLY A 230 5.88 -23.16 2.47
CA GLY A 230 6.11 -24.31 3.36
C GLY A 230 6.98 -25.39 2.71
N ILE A 231 6.76 -25.72 1.45
CA ILE A 231 7.59 -26.67 0.68
C ILE A 231 9.01 -26.12 0.53
N MET A 232 9.15 -24.89 0.09
CA MET A 232 10.44 -24.22 -0.13
C MET A 232 11.27 -24.16 1.17
N SER A 233 10.61 -23.90 2.30
CA SER A 233 11.25 -23.91 3.62
C SER A 233 11.75 -25.30 4.01
N LYS A 234 10.93 -26.35 3.82
CA LYS A 234 11.35 -27.75 4.08
C LYS A 234 12.47 -28.22 3.18
N MET A 235 12.52 -27.76 1.95
CA MET A 235 13.58 -28.10 1.00
C MET A 235 14.87 -27.28 1.23
N ASN A 236 14.90 -26.36 2.19
CA ASN A 236 15.98 -25.38 2.37
C ASN A 236 16.32 -24.63 1.06
N ALA A 237 15.33 -24.44 0.19
CA ALA A 237 15.54 -23.86 -1.15
C ALA A 237 16.02 -22.41 -1.12
N PHE A 238 15.79 -21.70 0.01
CA PHE A 238 16.26 -20.34 0.22
C PHE A 238 17.68 -20.27 0.81
N GLU A 239 18.26 -21.40 1.21
CA GLU A 239 19.59 -21.44 1.83
C GLU A 239 20.70 -20.84 0.95
N PRO A 240 20.79 -21.09 -0.38
CA PRO A 240 21.80 -20.47 -1.22
C PRO A 240 21.68 -18.95 -1.26
N LEU A 241 20.45 -18.42 -1.33
CA LEU A 241 20.16 -16.99 -1.31
C LEU A 241 20.53 -16.37 0.03
N SER A 242 20.14 -17.02 1.12
CA SER A 242 20.48 -16.59 2.49
C SER A 242 22.00 -16.57 2.71
N LYS A 243 22.72 -17.62 2.28
CA LYS A 243 24.19 -17.67 2.34
C LYS A 243 24.85 -16.56 1.52
N PHE A 244 24.32 -16.27 0.32
CA PHE A 244 24.83 -15.16 -0.49
C PHE A 244 24.66 -13.82 0.21
N ILE A 245 23.46 -13.52 0.74
CA ILE A 245 23.19 -12.26 1.45
C ILE A 245 24.09 -12.12 2.69
N LEU A 246 24.24 -13.19 3.46
CA LEU A 246 25.11 -13.20 4.64
C LEU A 246 26.57 -12.96 4.27
N LYS A 247 27.05 -13.56 3.18
CA LYS A 247 28.42 -13.40 2.70
C LYS A 247 28.76 -11.94 2.34
N ILE A 248 27.79 -11.18 1.80
CA ILE A 248 28.00 -9.77 1.43
C ILE A 248 27.68 -8.81 2.56
N SER A 249 27.04 -9.28 3.65
CA SER A 249 26.64 -8.47 4.80
C SER A 249 27.75 -8.49 5.86
N ARG A 250 28.31 -7.33 6.18
CA ARG A 250 29.37 -7.18 7.21
C ARG A 250 28.82 -6.85 8.60
N ASN A 251 27.59 -6.38 8.68
CA ASN A 251 26.90 -6.01 9.91
C ASN A 251 25.38 -6.13 9.74
N VAL A 252 24.64 -6.08 10.86
CA VAL A 252 23.19 -6.23 10.87
C VAL A 252 22.49 -5.19 9.99
N ARG A 253 23.01 -3.97 9.92
CA ARG A 253 22.43 -2.90 9.10
C ARG A 253 22.51 -3.20 7.60
N GLN A 254 23.66 -3.73 7.14
CA GLN A 254 23.79 -4.17 5.75
C GLN A 254 22.87 -5.36 5.47
N LEU A 255 22.74 -6.30 6.40
CA LEU A 255 21.76 -7.38 6.28
C LEU A 255 20.35 -6.84 6.08
N MET A 256 19.93 -5.88 6.90
CA MET A 256 18.61 -5.26 6.77
C MET A 256 18.43 -4.51 5.44
N PHE A 257 19.47 -3.83 4.95
CA PHE A 257 19.44 -3.21 3.62
C PHE A 257 19.23 -4.25 2.50
N TRP A 258 19.95 -5.37 2.56
CA TRP A 258 19.80 -6.45 1.59
C TRP A 258 18.42 -7.13 1.69
N ASN A 259 17.85 -7.24 2.89
CA ASN A 259 16.47 -7.70 3.06
C ASN A 259 15.48 -6.77 2.32
N GLY A 260 15.67 -5.46 2.40
CA GLY A 260 14.88 -4.49 1.63
C GLY A 260 15.05 -4.68 0.12
N LEU A 261 16.28 -4.81 -0.37
CA LEU A 261 16.52 -5.07 -1.80
C LEU A 261 15.94 -6.41 -2.25
N LEU A 262 15.97 -7.43 -1.40
CA LEU A 262 15.35 -8.73 -1.67
C LEU A 262 13.82 -8.60 -1.83
N CYS A 263 13.17 -7.76 -1.03
CA CYS A 263 11.74 -7.48 -1.20
C CYS A 263 11.43 -6.84 -2.57
N ILE A 264 12.24 -5.86 -3.01
CA ILE A 264 12.07 -5.24 -4.34
C ILE A 264 12.36 -6.26 -5.46
N GLY A 265 13.44 -7.01 -5.34
CA GLY A 265 13.81 -8.04 -6.32
C GLY A 265 12.75 -9.14 -6.45
N GLY A 266 12.21 -9.59 -5.29
CA GLY A 266 11.10 -10.55 -5.25
C GLY A 266 9.83 -9.99 -5.88
N ASN A 267 9.51 -8.73 -5.61
CA ASN A 267 8.37 -8.02 -6.20
C ASN A 267 8.50 -7.93 -7.73
N ALA A 268 9.69 -7.60 -8.23
CA ALA A 268 9.96 -7.55 -9.66
C ALA A 268 9.88 -8.94 -10.33
N ALA A 269 10.36 -9.98 -9.65
CA ALA A 269 10.35 -11.34 -10.17
C ALA A 269 8.97 -12.01 -10.17
N LEU A 270 8.17 -11.75 -9.12
CA LEU A 270 6.85 -12.35 -8.93
C LEU A 270 5.73 -11.51 -9.56
N SER A 271 6.00 -10.21 -9.83
CA SER A 271 5.07 -9.26 -10.45
C SER A 271 3.76 -9.06 -9.67
N ASP A 272 3.76 -9.40 -8.37
CA ASP A 272 2.61 -9.29 -7.48
C ASP A 272 3.09 -9.03 -6.04
N GLU A 273 2.53 -8.02 -5.37
CA GLU A 273 2.98 -7.60 -4.03
C GLU A 273 2.63 -8.62 -2.95
N MET A 274 1.47 -9.27 -3.05
CA MET A 274 1.08 -10.27 -2.07
C MET A 274 1.92 -11.53 -2.22
N ALA A 275 2.19 -11.97 -3.46
CA ALA A 275 3.12 -13.06 -3.74
C ALA A 275 4.52 -12.77 -3.18
N GLN A 276 4.99 -11.53 -3.33
CA GLN A 276 6.27 -11.08 -2.76
C GLN A 276 6.24 -11.14 -1.23
N ILE A 277 5.19 -10.60 -0.58
CA ILE A 277 5.08 -10.59 0.88
C ILE A 277 5.14 -12.02 1.44
N VAL A 278 4.38 -12.94 0.84
CA VAL A 278 4.25 -14.32 1.32
C VAL A 278 5.48 -15.18 1.01
N THR A 279 6.17 -14.90 -0.09
CA THR A 279 7.36 -15.67 -0.50
C THR A 279 8.64 -15.14 0.12
N ILE A 280 8.86 -13.83 0.07
CA ILE A 280 10.10 -13.20 0.55
C ILE A 280 10.06 -12.91 2.06
N GLY A 281 8.89 -12.64 2.62
CA GLY A 281 8.73 -12.36 4.04
C GLY A 281 9.30 -13.43 4.98
N PRO A 282 9.02 -14.71 4.77
CA PRO A 282 9.63 -15.79 5.57
C PRO A 282 11.17 -15.82 5.47
N ILE A 283 11.73 -15.54 4.28
CA ILE A 283 13.18 -15.53 4.05
C ILE A 283 13.83 -14.42 4.89
N THR A 284 13.29 -13.20 4.81
CA THR A 284 13.83 -12.06 5.56
C THR A 284 13.72 -12.26 7.07
N LYS A 285 12.64 -12.93 7.52
CA LYS A 285 12.48 -13.33 8.92
C LYS A 285 13.54 -14.34 9.34
N GLU A 286 13.73 -15.40 8.57
CA GLU A 286 14.70 -16.45 8.84
C GLU A 286 16.14 -15.90 8.87
N LEU A 287 16.48 -14.98 7.95
CA LEU A 287 17.77 -14.31 7.93
C LEU A 287 18.05 -13.58 9.25
N VAL A 288 17.07 -12.89 9.81
CA VAL A 288 17.22 -12.24 11.12
C VAL A 288 17.25 -13.26 12.26
N ASP A 289 16.27 -14.15 12.35
CA ASP A 289 16.11 -15.05 13.49
C ASP A 289 17.29 -16.02 13.66
N LYS A 290 17.84 -16.53 12.56
CA LYS A 290 18.95 -17.49 12.61
C LYS A 290 20.32 -16.82 12.75
N ASN A 291 20.51 -15.64 12.18
CA ASN A 291 21.85 -15.08 11.97
C ASN A 291 22.13 -13.81 12.76
N VAL A 292 21.17 -13.29 13.53
CA VAL A 292 21.38 -12.12 14.37
C VAL A 292 21.27 -12.50 15.83
N GLU A 293 22.22 -12.03 16.64
CA GLU A 293 22.20 -12.09 18.10
C GLU A 293 21.79 -10.74 18.66
N GLY A 294 20.94 -10.75 19.68
CA GLY A 294 20.46 -9.55 20.37
C GLY A 294 19.39 -9.92 21.41
N SER A 295 18.92 -8.91 22.14
CA SER A 295 17.77 -9.12 23.02
C SER A 295 16.50 -9.42 22.20
N GLU A 296 15.50 -10.08 22.81
CA GLU A 296 14.22 -10.33 22.13
C GLU A 296 13.57 -9.03 21.65
N GLU A 297 13.67 -7.95 22.43
CA GLU A 297 13.17 -6.62 22.07
C GLU A 297 13.87 -6.05 20.81
N ASP A 298 15.20 -6.19 20.73
CA ASP A 298 15.97 -5.70 19.59
C ASP A 298 15.68 -6.54 18.32
N ILE A 299 15.58 -7.86 18.45
CA ILE A 299 15.18 -8.76 17.34
C ILE A 299 13.74 -8.43 16.88
N TYR A 300 12.83 -8.13 17.81
CA TYR A 300 11.48 -7.72 17.49
C TYR A 300 11.47 -6.42 16.67
N LYS A 301 12.32 -5.43 16.99
CA LYS A 301 12.47 -4.20 16.17
C LYS A 301 12.96 -4.49 14.74
N LEU A 302 13.85 -5.47 14.56
CA LEU A 302 14.28 -5.91 13.24
C LEU A 302 13.12 -6.57 12.46
N ARG A 303 12.30 -7.38 13.14
CA ARG A 303 11.09 -7.98 12.53
C ARG A 303 10.05 -6.94 12.15
N LEU A 304 9.84 -5.88 12.97
CA LEU A 304 8.97 -4.75 12.62
C LEU A 304 9.45 -4.09 11.31
N ARG A 305 10.78 -3.88 11.16
CA ARG A 305 11.34 -3.33 9.93
C ARG A 305 11.20 -4.28 8.74
N ASN A 306 11.36 -5.59 8.91
CA ASN A 306 11.12 -6.56 7.84
C ASN A 306 9.65 -6.57 7.40
N ALA A 307 8.70 -6.44 8.33
CA ALA A 307 7.29 -6.28 8.00
C ALA A 307 7.04 -4.98 7.19
N THR A 308 7.72 -3.88 7.58
CA THR A 308 7.68 -2.63 6.82
C THR A 308 8.30 -2.79 5.41
N PHE A 309 9.43 -3.50 5.26
CA PHE A 309 10.01 -3.78 3.96
C PHE A 309 9.04 -4.59 3.09
N SER A 310 8.51 -5.68 3.60
CA SER A 310 7.59 -6.54 2.85
C SER A 310 6.37 -5.77 2.35
N SER A 311 5.73 -4.97 3.19
CA SER A 311 4.56 -4.19 2.80
C SER A 311 4.93 -2.94 1.99
N ALA A 312 5.81 -2.05 2.49
CA ALA A 312 6.09 -0.79 1.81
C ALA A 312 6.80 -0.99 0.46
N LEU A 313 7.79 -1.90 0.39
CA LEU A 313 8.48 -2.20 -0.86
C LEU A 313 7.68 -3.14 -1.76
N GLY A 314 6.70 -3.87 -1.22
CA GLY A 314 5.65 -4.53 -1.98
C GLY A 314 4.76 -3.51 -2.67
N VAL A 315 4.05 -2.71 -1.90
CA VAL A 315 3.02 -1.77 -2.40
C VAL A 315 3.63 -0.62 -3.23
N PHE A 316 4.63 0.10 -2.71
CA PHE A 316 5.25 1.21 -3.46
C PHE A 316 6.29 0.74 -4.48
N GLY A 317 6.98 -0.37 -4.20
CA GLY A 317 7.91 -0.96 -5.15
C GLY A 317 7.22 -1.42 -6.44
N SER A 318 6.02 -1.98 -6.32
CA SER A 318 5.18 -2.39 -7.45
C SER A 318 4.90 -1.25 -8.43
N GLN A 319 4.80 -0.03 -7.90
CA GLN A 319 4.53 1.18 -8.67
C GLN A 319 5.71 1.63 -9.55
N LEU A 320 6.89 1.05 -9.36
CA LEU A 320 8.13 1.36 -10.10
C LEU A 320 8.53 0.25 -11.08
N ILE A 321 7.76 -0.84 -11.16
CA ILE A 321 8.06 -2.01 -11.99
C ILE A 321 7.10 -2.04 -13.18
N PRO A 322 7.58 -1.78 -14.42
CA PRO A 322 6.69 -1.60 -15.59
C PRO A 322 5.80 -2.80 -15.94
N TRP A 323 6.26 -4.01 -15.63
CA TRP A 323 5.53 -5.26 -15.92
C TRP A 323 4.70 -5.77 -14.74
N HIS A 324 4.63 -5.02 -13.64
CA HIS A 324 3.90 -5.42 -12.46
C HIS A 324 2.38 -5.40 -12.69
N VAL A 325 1.68 -6.35 -12.10
CA VAL A 325 0.22 -6.47 -12.24
C VAL A 325 -0.52 -5.18 -11.81
N TYR A 326 0.01 -4.47 -10.81
CA TYR A 326 -0.49 -3.16 -10.37
C TYR A 326 -0.54 -2.13 -11.51
N ILE A 327 0.55 -2.00 -12.23
CA ILE A 327 0.64 -1.05 -13.35
C ILE A 327 -0.33 -1.46 -14.46
N GLY A 328 -0.42 -2.78 -14.75
CA GLY A 328 -1.40 -3.31 -15.71
C GLY A 328 -2.85 -2.98 -15.31
N PHE A 329 -3.18 -3.15 -14.04
CA PHE A 329 -4.49 -2.78 -13.50
C PHE A 329 -4.78 -1.29 -13.66
N TYR A 330 -3.82 -0.42 -13.28
CA TYR A 330 -4.01 1.02 -13.43
C TYR A 330 -4.21 1.43 -14.89
N VAL A 331 -3.38 0.93 -15.80
CA VAL A 331 -3.54 1.21 -17.24
C VAL A 331 -4.91 0.74 -17.74
N GLY A 332 -5.38 -0.42 -17.29
CA GLY A 332 -6.70 -0.95 -17.64
C GLY A 332 -7.84 -0.02 -17.20
N ILE A 333 -7.84 0.39 -15.92
CA ILE A 333 -8.84 1.34 -15.40
C ILE A 333 -8.77 2.68 -16.14
N LEU A 334 -7.58 3.24 -16.29
CA LEU A 334 -7.36 4.55 -16.92
C LEU A 334 -7.84 4.57 -18.36
N SER A 335 -7.55 3.53 -19.13
CA SER A 335 -7.95 3.41 -20.53
C SER A 335 -9.48 3.34 -20.69
N SER A 336 -10.16 2.73 -19.71
CA SER A 336 -11.62 2.65 -19.69
C SER A 336 -12.27 3.97 -19.28
N VAL A 337 -11.72 4.60 -18.23
CA VAL A 337 -12.30 5.80 -17.61
C VAL A 337 -11.99 7.08 -18.40
N TYR A 338 -10.81 7.14 -19.02
CA TYR A 338 -10.34 8.34 -19.72
C TYR A 338 -9.77 7.98 -21.10
N PRO A 339 -10.62 7.73 -22.11
CA PRO A 339 -10.22 7.28 -23.44
C PRO A 339 -9.49 8.32 -24.27
N LEU A 340 -9.42 9.58 -23.80
CA LEU A 340 -8.75 10.69 -24.51
C LEU A 340 -7.21 10.63 -24.45
N HIS A 341 -6.65 9.70 -23.66
CA HIS A 341 -5.21 9.49 -23.56
C HIS A 341 -4.88 8.00 -23.51
N THR A 342 -3.90 7.58 -24.31
CA THR A 342 -3.39 6.20 -24.26
C THR A 342 -2.32 6.10 -23.19
N PHE A 343 -2.66 5.52 -22.04
CA PHE A 343 -1.74 5.36 -20.92
C PHE A 343 -0.79 4.17 -21.14
N ILE A 344 0.47 4.38 -20.83
CA ILE A 344 1.49 3.34 -20.78
C ILE A 344 2.13 3.29 -19.40
N ALA A 345 2.77 2.17 -19.07
CA ALA A 345 3.36 1.94 -17.75
C ALA A 345 4.30 3.08 -17.31
N THR A 346 5.14 3.56 -18.22
CA THR A 346 6.10 4.63 -17.94
C THR A 346 5.45 5.98 -17.59
N ASP A 347 4.24 6.24 -18.04
CA ASP A 347 3.51 7.47 -17.72
C ASP A 347 3.17 7.54 -16.24
N ILE A 348 2.76 6.40 -15.67
CA ILE A 348 2.41 6.29 -14.26
C ILE A 348 3.69 6.32 -13.41
N ILE A 349 4.70 5.54 -13.79
CA ILE A 349 5.96 5.42 -13.05
C ILE A 349 6.66 6.78 -12.94
N LYS A 350 6.81 7.48 -14.06
CA LYS A 350 7.58 8.73 -14.15
C LYS A 350 7.14 9.80 -13.15
N TYR A 351 5.86 9.87 -12.86
CA TYR A 351 5.27 10.91 -12.01
C TYR A 351 4.84 10.38 -10.64
N ASN A 352 5.11 9.10 -10.32
CA ASN A 352 4.75 8.52 -9.02
C ASN A 352 5.75 8.93 -7.92
N VAL A 353 5.67 10.20 -7.54
CA VAL A 353 6.56 10.82 -6.55
C VAL A 353 6.56 10.04 -5.23
N MET A 354 5.38 9.60 -4.77
CA MET A 354 5.26 8.89 -3.49
C MET A 354 6.04 7.58 -3.49
N ALA A 355 6.00 6.81 -4.57
CA ALA A 355 6.75 5.57 -4.67
C ALA A 355 8.27 5.81 -4.64
N PHE A 356 8.78 6.81 -5.38
CA PHE A 356 10.19 7.16 -5.36
C PHE A 356 10.66 7.63 -3.98
N VAL A 357 9.90 8.52 -3.34
CA VAL A 357 10.23 9.05 -2.01
C VAL A 357 10.23 7.92 -0.98
N THR A 358 9.22 7.07 -0.99
CA THR A 358 9.07 5.97 -0.02
C THR A 358 10.16 4.92 -0.19
N VAL A 359 10.31 4.37 -1.40
CA VAL A 359 11.30 3.32 -1.68
C VAL A 359 12.72 3.86 -1.45
N GLY A 360 13.03 5.03 -2.00
CA GLY A 360 14.35 5.65 -1.88
C GLY A 360 14.70 5.98 -0.44
N SER A 361 13.80 6.63 0.30
CA SER A 361 14.05 7.00 1.70
C SER A 361 14.20 5.78 2.60
N LEU A 362 13.35 4.76 2.43
CA LEU A 362 13.41 3.54 3.25
C LEU A 362 14.76 2.83 3.13
N LEU A 363 15.24 2.66 1.91
CA LEU A 363 16.54 2.05 1.65
C LEU A 363 17.71 2.91 2.14
N LEU A 364 17.70 4.21 1.82
CA LEU A 364 18.75 5.14 2.22
C LEU A 364 18.86 5.28 3.75
N LEU A 365 17.74 5.46 4.43
CA LEU A 365 17.69 5.56 5.90
C LEU A 365 18.21 4.27 6.55
N THR A 366 17.83 3.10 6.00
CA THR A 366 18.31 1.82 6.50
C THR A 366 19.82 1.67 6.29
N LEU A 367 20.34 2.02 5.11
CA LEU A 367 21.77 1.89 4.79
C LEU A 367 22.63 2.85 5.61
N THR A 368 22.24 4.13 5.67
CA THR A 368 23.02 5.20 6.32
C THR A 368 22.90 5.21 7.84
N GLY A 369 21.78 4.67 8.38
CA GLY A 369 21.47 4.74 9.79
C GLY A 369 20.88 6.05 10.26
N TRP A 370 20.43 6.87 9.34
CA TRP A 370 19.71 8.10 9.65
C TRP A 370 18.26 7.84 10.10
N ASP A 371 17.77 6.61 9.96
CA ASP A 371 16.51 6.15 10.54
C ASP A 371 16.38 6.45 12.05
N ARG A 372 17.50 6.56 12.76
CA ARG A 372 17.59 6.93 14.18
C ARG A 372 17.00 8.30 14.52
N PHE A 373 16.98 9.21 13.55
CA PHE A 373 16.46 10.57 13.76
C PHE A 373 14.93 10.62 13.65
N ILE A 374 14.32 9.51 13.22
CA ILE A 374 12.87 9.39 13.08
C ILE A 374 12.34 8.64 14.32
N PRO A 375 11.43 9.23 15.09
CA PRO A 375 10.85 8.60 16.27
C PRO A 375 10.28 7.20 15.95
N ASN A 376 10.58 6.23 16.81
CA ASN A 376 10.16 4.83 16.72
C ASN A 376 10.64 4.05 15.48
N PHE A 377 11.39 4.67 14.57
CA PHE A 377 11.81 4.08 13.31
C PHE A 377 13.26 3.58 13.31
N GLY A 378 14.07 3.94 14.31
CA GLY A 378 15.48 3.57 14.39
C GLY A 378 15.70 2.08 14.60
N LEU A 379 16.60 1.48 13.81
CA LEU A 379 17.07 0.11 14.03
C LEU A 379 18.07 0.03 15.19
N PRO A 380 18.06 -1.05 15.95
CA PRO A 380 19.09 -1.33 16.94
C PRO A 380 20.49 -1.42 16.29
N ARG A 381 21.53 -1.07 17.04
CA ARG A 381 22.91 -0.98 16.57
C ARG A 381 23.81 -1.93 17.31
N GLU A 382 24.94 -2.24 16.71
CA GLU A 382 26.04 -2.85 17.42
C GLU A 382 26.51 -1.96 18.60
N PRO A 383 26.81 -2.52 19.75
CA PRO A 383 26.89 -3.96 20.04
C PRO A 383 25.56 -4.63 20.50
N LYS A 384 24.40 -3.92 20.51
CA LYS A 384 23.12 -4.50 20.96
C LYS A 384 22.64 -5.64 20.07
N VAL A 385 22.93 -5.54 18.77
CA VAL A 385 22.68 -6.59 17.78
C VAL A 385 23.96 -6.87 17.02
N LYS A 386 24.26 -8.16 16.77
CA LYS A 386 25.46 -8.60 16.03
C LYS A 386 25.10 -9.73 15.09
N LEU A 387 25.83 -9.82 13.96
CA LEU A 387 25.78 -11.05 13.14
C LEU A 387 26.50 -12.16 13.90
N LYS A 388 25.89 -13.36 13.94
CA LYS A 388 26.55 -14.56 14.43
C LYS A 388 27.78 -14.84 13.56
N ASN A 389 28.92 -15.09 14.17
CA ASN A 389 30.13 -15.44 13.43
C ASN A 389 29.93 -16.80 12.74
N GLN A 390 29.99 -16.82 11.42
CA GLN A 390 29.83 -18.02 10.59
C GLN A 390 30.97 -19.06 10.80
N THR A 391 31.98 -18.77 11.62
CA THR A 391 33.13 -19.63 11.86
C THR A 391 32.89 -20.74 12.89
N SER A 392 31.79 -20.71 13.65
CA SER A 392 31.52 -21.72 14.70
C SER A 392 30.85 -22.99 14.18
N ASP A 393 30.14 -22.93 13.06
CA ASP A 393 29.35 -24.08 12.59
C ASP A 393 30.14 -25.08 11.71
N VAL A 394 31.32 -24.66 11.17
CA VAL A 394 32.18 -25.56 10.38
C VAL A 394 32.91 -26.58 11.27
N ASN A 395 33.04 -26.31 12.57
CA ASN A 395 33.71 -27.22 13.50
C ASN A 395 32.75 -28.22 14.18
N SER A 396 31.43 -27.89 14.28
CA SER A 396 30.47 -28.82 14.87
C SER A 396 30.14 -30.02 13.95
N ASP A 397 30.15 -29.80 12.63
CA ASP A 397 29.92 -30.87 11.65
C ASP A 397 31.14 -31.80 11.48
N LYS A 398 32.33 -31.40 11.92
CA LYS A 398 33.52 -32.25 11.91
C LYS A 398 33.63 -33.14 13.16
N GLU A 399 32.99 -32.79 14.28
CA GLU A 399 32.98 -33.63 15.50
C GLU A 399 31.88 -34.70 15.48
N ILE A 400 30.89 -34.63 14.58
CA ILE A 400 29.85 -35.66 14.44
C ILE A 400 30.28 -36.76 13.46
N CYS A 401 31.33 -36.55 12.65
CA CYS A 401 31.89 -37.53 11.71
C CYS A 401 33.24 -38.12 12.11
N ALA A 402 33.70 -37.90 13.36
CA ALA A 402 34.85 -38.56 13.98
C ALA A 402 34.33 -39.47 15.13
#